data_31f248e12ae3876e53d5bb73645950f0
#
_entry.id   31f248e12ae3876e53d5bb73645950f0
#
_cell.length_a   1.000
_cell.length_b   1.000
_cell.length_c   1.000
_cell.angle_alpha   90.00
_cell.angle_beta   90.00
_cell.angle_gamma   90.00
#
_symmetry.space_group_name_H-M   'P 1'
#
loop_
_entity.id
_entity.type
_entity.pdbx_description
1 polymer ?
#
loop_
_entity_poly.entity_id
_entity_poly.type
_entity_poly.pdbx_seq_one_letter_code
_entity_poly.pdbx_strand_id
1 'polypeptide(L)'
;MRLAKYFFIAAACLLQGCGTPYATMKKRMGEDVMLLGHDPVAYFTEKQSLRGDPAIKTSLPGRTYYFMSEENRQRFLAAPESYEPQFGGFCSSGAAFAIKLGSDPTEWEIVNGKLYIFGDILGHEAWRLDRDANISHAEASWSEARDVGWRWQSLKRVSFRVPWYKTGADIRREFAAKYPRRKWPDYDVGSKIQNYFSKDPGWRAREGHGPQPVVGFVGEDACPPACPRTSSSPFSVK
;
A
#
# COMPACT_ATOMS: atom_id res chain seq x y z
N MET A 1 -2.73 -13.15 -45.44
CA MET A 1 -2.35 -11.94 -44.68
C MET A 1 -3.50 -11.25 -43.92
N ARG A 2 -4.74 -11.31 -44.36
CA ARG A 2 -5.88 -10.65 -43.62
C ARG A 2 -6.30 -11.39 -42.34
N LEU A 3 -6.32 -12.72 -42.31
CA LEU A 3 -6.66 -13.51 -41.11
C LEU A 3 -5.68 -13.29 -39.94
N ALA A 4 -4.38 -13.16 -40.22
CA ALA A 4 -3.38 -12.92 -39.18
C ALA A 4 -3.60 -11.59 -38.45
N LYS A 5 -4.06 -10.54 -39.17
CA LYS A 5 -4.36 -9.24 -38.57
C LYS A 5 -5.55 -9.32 -37.59
N TYR A 6 -6.58 -10.08 -37.92
CA TYR A 6 -7.75 -10.26 -37.04
C TYR A 6 -7.41 -11.13 -35.82
N PHE A 7 -6.51 -12.09 -35.96
CA PHE A 7 -6.03 -12.88 -34.85
C PHE A 7 -5.19 -12.04 -33.86
N PHE A 8 -4.36 -11.13 -34.35
CA PHE A 8 -3.62 -10.20 -33.50
C PHE A 8 -4.54 -9.17 -32.81
N ILE A 9 -5.56 -8.69 -33.49
CA ILE A 9 -6.54 -7.76 -32.89
C ILE A 9 -7.40 -8.48 -31.83
N ALA A 10 -7.86 -9.69 -32.11
CA ALA A 10 -8.62 -10.50 -31.15
C ALA A 10 -7.75 -10.89 -29.93
N ALA A 11 -6.49 -11.25 -30.14
CA ALA A 11 -5.54 -11.52 -29.04
C ALA A 11 -5.24 -10.27 -28.21
N ALA A 12 -5.11 -9.10 -28.84
CA ALA A 12 -4.94 -7.83 -28.13
C ALA A 12 -6.19 -7.44 -27.30
N CYS A 13 -7.40 -7.70 -27.81
CA CYS A 13 -8.63 -7.46 -27.06
C CYS A 13 -8.80 -8.42 -25.87
N LEU A 14 -8.31 -9.64 -25.95
CA LEU A 14 -8.32 -10.62 -24.84
C LEU A 14 -7.32 -10.27 -23.72
N LEU A 15 -6.31 -9.46 -24.02
CA LEU A 15 -5.33 -8.97 -23.03
C LEU A 15 -5.79 -7.71 -22.29
N GLN A 16 -6.83 -7.05 -22.76
CA GLN A 16 -7.45 -5.90 -22.09
C GLN A 16 -8.47 -6.40 -21.04
N GLY A 17 -8.01 -7.16 -20.06
CA GLY A 17 -8.80 -7.37 -18.86
C GLY A 17 -9.03 -6.02 -18.19
N CYS A 18 -10.32 -5.62 -18.02
CA CYS A 18 -10.67 -4.43 -17.24
C CYS A 18 -9.97 -4.50 -15.90
N GLY A 19 -9.05 -3.58 -15.65
CA GLY A 19 -8.38 -3.45 -14.37
C GLY A 19 -9.35 -2.89 -13.35
N THR A 20 -9.21 -3.28 -12.10
CA THR A 20 -9.92 -2.61 -11.00
C THR A 20 -9.06 -1.46 -10.48
N PRO A 21 -9.66 -0.29 -10.17
CA PRO A 21 -8.95 0.80 -9.50
C PRO A 21 -8.69 0.53 -8.02
N TYR A 22 -9.18 -0.60 -7.47
CA TYR A 22 -9.12 -0.92 -6.04
C TYR A 22 -8.36 -2.21 -5.77
N ALA A 23 -7.53 -2.21 -4.72
CA ALA A 23 -6.80 -3.36 -4.21
C ALA A 23 -7.70 -4.21 -3.30
N THR A 24 -8.74 -4.83 -3.87
CA THR A 24 -9.67 -5.66 -3.13
C THR A 24 -9.23 -7.13 -3.07
N MET A 25 -9.65 -7.85 -2.06
CA MET A 25 -9.27 -9.23 -1.80
C MET A 25 -10.44 -10.22 -1.91
N LYS A 26 -11.25 -10.06 -2.95
CA LYS A 26 -12.45 -10.89 -3.18
C LYS A 26 -12.20 -12.40 -3.06
N LYS A 27 -11.11 -12.92 -3.61
CA LYS A 27 -10.79 -14.35 -3.54
C LYS A 27 -10.53 -14.84 -2.12
N ARG A 28 -10.11 -13.96 -1.22
CA ARG A 28 -9.78 -14.30 0.17
C ARG A 28 -10.93 -14.03 1.13
N MET A 29 -11.67 -12.96 0.87
CA MET A 29 -12.68 -12.43 1.79
C MET A 29 -14.12 -12.78 1.37
N GLY A 30 -14.33 -13.33 0.16
CA GLY A 30 -15.66 -13.61 -0.40
C GLY A 30 -16.34 -12.40 -1.03
N GLU A 31 -15.92 -11.20 -0.68
CA GLU A 31 -16.39 -9.92 -1.23
C GLU A 31 -15.23 -8.98 -1.54
N ASP A 32 -15.49 -7.86 -2.20
CA ASP A 32 -14.48 -6.89 -2.62
C ASP A 32 -13.99 -6.02 -1.43
N VAL A 33 -13.33 -6.66 -0.45
CA VAL A 33 -12.88 -6.02 0.79
C VAL A 33 -11.55 -5.29 0.59
N MET A 34 -11.51 -4.05 1.03
CA MET A 34 -10.32 -3.21 1.06
C MET A 34 -9.48 -3.49 2.31
N LEU A 35 -8.18 -3.21 2.22
CA LEU A 35 -7.25 -3.24 3.35
C LEU A 35 -7.27 -4.59 4.14
N LEU A 36 -7.57 -5.70 3.47
CA LEU A 36 -7.76 -7.01 4.13
C LEU A 36 -8.71 -6.94 5.34
N GLY A 37 -9.69 -6.04 5.33
CA GLY A 37 -10.64 -5.83 6.41
C GLY A 37 -10.13 -5.00 7.59
N HIS A 38 -9.02 -4.26 7.42
CA HIS A 38 -8.61 -3.28 8.42
C HIS A 38 -9.45 -2.00 8.30
N ASP A 39 -9.74 -1.39 9.44
CA ASP A 39 -10.56 -0.18 9.54
C ASP A 39 -9.80 1.04 9.00
N PRO A 40 -10.26 1.69 7.92
CA PRO A 40 -9.57 2.84 7.34
C PRO A 40 -9.52 4.05 8.28
N VAL A 41 -10.46 4.19 9.20
CA VAL A 41 -10.52 5.30 10.16
C VAL A 41 -9.50 5.12 11.28
N ALA A 42 -9.23 3.87 11.69
CA ALA A 42 -8.31 3.57 12.79
C ALA A 42 -6.86 4.06 12.52
N TYR A 43 -6.43 4.10 11.27
CA TYR A 43 -5.13 4.70 10.93
C TYR A 43 -5.01 6.16 11.37
N PHE A 44 -6.12 6.89 11.32
CA PHE A 44 -6.16 8.32 11.65
C PHE A 44 -6.46 8.58 13.12
N THR A 45 -7.36 7.80 13.71
CA THR A 45 -7.80 7.99 15.10
C THR A 45 -6.88 7.29 16.09
N GLU A 46 -6.59 6.01 15.86
CA GLU A 46 -5.80 5.16 16.75
C GLU A 46 -4.30 5.14 16.40
N LYS A 47 -3.93 5.67 15.21
CA LYS A 47 -2.57 5.56 14.65
C LYS A 47 -2.09 4.11 14.56
N GLN A 48 -3.00 3.22 14.25
CA GLN A 48 -2.76 1.78 14.18
C GLN A 48 -3.53 1.14 13.03
N SER A 49 -2.99 0.06 12.50
CA SER A 49 -3.65 -0.80 11.54
C SER A 49 -4.47 -1.84 12.30
N LEU A 50 -5.73 -1.53 12.60
CA LEU A 50 -6.62 -2.39 13.38
C LEU A 50 -7.67 -3.04 12.49
N ARG A 51 -8.05 -4.29 12.81
CA ARG A 51 -9.07 -5.00 12.06
C ARG A 51 -10.46 -4.48 12.38
N GLY A 52 -11.26 -4.30 11.32
CA GLY A 52 -12.69 -4.07 11.45
C GLY A 52 -13.48 -5.37 11.64
N ASP A 53 -14.69 -5.23 12.13
CA ASP A 53 -15.68 -6.29 12.22
C ASP A 53 -16.44 -6.42 10.88
N PRO A 54 -16.51 -7.60 10.26
CA PRO A 54 -17.30 -7.81 9.05
C PRO A 54 -18.79 -7.49 9.19
N ALA A 55 -19.34 -7.48 10.43
CA ALA A 55 -20.71 -7.09 10.70
C ALA A 55 -20.91 -5.56 10.61
N ILE A 56 -19.85 -4.76 10.83
CA ILE A 56 -19.87 -3.29 10.77
C ILE A 56 -19.17 -2.85 9.49
N LYS A 57 -19.89 -2.78 8.40
CA LYS A 57 -19.32 -2.50 7.08
C LYS A 57 -20.07 -1.47 6.26
N THR A 58 -19.39 -0.94 5.26
CA THR A 58 -19.97 -0.11 4.21
C THR A 58 -19.47 -0.61 2.85
N SER A 59 -20.40 -0.86 1.94
CA SER A 59 -20.10 -1.22 0.55
C SER A 59 -20.32 0.00 -0.35
N LEU A 60 -19.28 0.34 -1.09
CA LEU A 60 -19.29 1.34 -2.16
C LEU A 60 -19.07 0.62 -3.51
N PRO A 61 -19.34 1.26 -4.65
CA PRO A 61 -19.09 0.62 -5.92
C PRO A 61 -17.68 0.05 -6.05
N GLY A 62 -17.58 -1.28 -6.17
CA GLY A 62 -16.33 -2.02 -6.34
C GLY A 62 -15.44 -2.17 -5.11
N ARG A 63 -15.88 -1.76 -3.92
CA ARG A 63 -15.10 -1.87 -2.69
C ARG A 63 -15.96 -1.91 -1.43
N THR A 64 -15.51 -2.65 -0.42
CA THR A 64 -16.15 -2.77 0.90
C THR A 64 -15.14 -2.50 1.99
N TYR A 65 -15.52 -1.73 2.97
CA TYR A 65 -14.72 -1.42 4.15
C TYR A 65 -15.36 -2.01 5.41
N TYR A 66 -14.52 -2.56 6.30
CA TYR A 66 -14.91 -3.03 7.63
C TYR A 66 -14.46 -2.01 8.67
N PHE A 67 -15.21 -1.86 9.77
CA PHE A 67 -14.96 -0.88 10.83
C PHE A 67 -14.91 -1.55 12.18
N MET A 68 -14.11 -1.02 13.09
CA MET A 68 -14.04 -1.50 14.49
C MET A 68 -15.30 -1.14 15.28
N SER A 69 -15.96 -0.04 14.90
CA SER A 69 -17.12 0.48 15.59
C SER A 69 -18.07 1.18 14.62
N GLU A 70 -19.32 1.30 15.05
CA GLU A 70 -20.32 2.07 14.31
C GLU A 70 -19.93 3.56 14.23
N GLU A 71 -19.24 4.09 15.25
CA GLU A 71 -18.72 5.46 15.22
C GLU A 71 -17.70 5.66 14.09
N ASN A 72 -16.75 4.74 13.92
CA ASN A 72 -15.79 4.82 12.81
C ASN A 72 -16.50 4.70 11.47
N ARG A 73 -17.51 3.83 11.35
CA ARG A 73 -18.32 3.73 10.14
C ARG A 73 -19.03 5.06 9.82
N GLN A 74 -19.59 5.74 10.78
CA GLN A 74 -20.24 7.04 10.60
C GLN A 74 -19.23 8.13 10.22
N ARG A 75 -18.05 8.15 10.83
CA ARG A 75 -16.96 9.06 10.45
C ARG A 75 -16.55 8.86 8.98
N PHE A 76 -16.41 7.60 8.58
CA PHE A 76 -16.11 7.27 7.18
C PHE A 76 -17.21 7.72 6.22
N LEU A 77 -18.47 7.46 6.56
CA LEU A 77 -19.62 7.84 5.72
C LEU A 77 -19.75 9.36 5.56
N ALA A 78 -19.35 10.14 6.57
CA ALA A 78 -19.37 11.59 6.51
C ALA A 78 -18.31 12.17 5.56
N ALA A 79 -17.16 11.51 5.39
CA ALA A 79 -16.06 11.98 4.54
C ALA A 79 -15.19 10.82 4.05
N PRO A 80 -15.69 9.94 3.15
CA PRO A 80 -14.97 8.74 2.71
C PRO A 80 -13.58 9.05 2.15
N GLU A 81 -13.46 10.08 1.33
CA GLU A 81 -12.22 10.51 0.68
C GLU A 81 -11.12 10.90 1.67
N SER A 82 -11.47 11.27 2.88
CA SER A 82 -10.50 11.60 3.94
C SER A 82 -9.84 10.35 4.56
N TYR A 83 -10.46 9.20 4.43
CA TYR A 83 -10.03 7.94 5.05
C TYR A 83 -9.61 6.87 4.04
N GLU A 84 -10.02 7.02 2.78
CA GLU A 84 -9.66 6.07 1.74
C GLU A 84 -8.15 6.06 1.48
N PRO A 85 -7.54 4.87 1.30
CA PRO A 85 -6.12 4.80 0.97
C PRO A 85 -5.87 5.36 -0.43
N GLN A 86 -4.75 6.05 -0.59
CA GLN A 86 -4.31 6.56 -1.87
C GLN A 86 -4.08 5.41 -2.87
N PHE A 87 -4.14 5.72 -4.15
CA PHE A 87 -3.92 4.76 -5.24
C PHE A 87 -4.80 3.52 -5.15
N GLY A 88 -6.05 3.69 -4.68
CA GLY A 88 -7.01 2.59 -4.51
C GLY A 88 -6.53 1.50 -3.55
N GLY A 89 -5.63 1.79 -2.63
CA GLY A 89 -5.07 0.83 -1.67
C GLY A 89 -4.00 -0.10 -2.25
N PHE A 90 -3.54 0.11 -3.49
CA PHE A 90 -2.34 -0.56 -4.00
C PHE A 90 -1.08 -0.02 -3.33
N CYS A 91 0.01 -0.78 -3.43
CA CYS A 91 1.32 -0.35 -2.92
C CYS A 91 1.72 1.00 -3.50
N SER A 92 1.89 2.02 -2.64
CA SER A 92 2.20 3.38 -3.04
C SER A 92 3.56 3.49 -3.75
N SER A 93 4.55 2.71 -3.32
CA SER A 93 5.85 2.62 -4.02
C SER A 93 5.72 1.97 -5.39
N GLY A 94 4.81 1.00 -5.53
CA GLY A 94 4.46 0.44 -6.83
C GLY A 94 3.83 1.49 -7.74
N ALA A 95 2.90 2.29 -7.22
CA ALA A 95 2.25 3.38 -7.96
C ALA A 95 3.27 4.41 -8.46
N ALA A 96 4.29 4.76 -7.66
CA ALA A 96 5.37 5.65 -8.08
C ALA A 96 6.12 5.15 -9.33
N PHE A 97 6.16 3.84 -9.54
CA PHE A 97 6.73 3.20 -10.74
C PHE A 97 5.69 2.80 -11.78
N ALA A 98 4.50 3.35 -11.73
CA ALA A 98 3.38 3.05 -12.62
C ALA A 98 2.97 1.56 -12.60
N ILE A 99 3.02 0.90 -11.44
CA ILE A 99 2.75 -0.53 -11.29
C ILE A 99 1.75 -0.77 -10.15
N LYS A 100 0.73 -1.56 -10.40
CA LYS A 100 -0.16 -2.07 -9.36
C LYS A 100 0.47 -3.27 -8.67
N LEU A 101 0.88 -3.10 -7.44
CA LEU A 101 1.36 -4.17 -6.56
C LEU A 101 0.40 -4.33 -5.38
N GLY A 102 0.27 -5.57 -4.90
CA GLY A 102 -0.48 -5.83 -3.67
C GLY A 102 0.08 -5.04 -2.49
N SER A 103 -0.77 -4.77 -1.52
CA SER A 103 -0.43 -4.02 -0.33
C SER A 103 -0.63 -4.84 0.94
N ASP A 104 0.08 -4.45 1.97
CA ASP A 104 -0.03 -4.96 3.32
C ASP A 104 -0.58 -3.85 4.23
N PRO A 105 -1.78 -4.01 4.79
CA PRO A 105 -2.39 -3.00 5.64
C PRO A 105 -1.58 -2.64 6.89
N THR A 106 -0.61 -3.49 7.29
CA THR A 106 0.26 -3.22 8.43
C THR A 106 1.44 -2.31 8.09
N GLU A 107 1.73 -2.13 6.81
CA GLU A 107 2.78 -1.24 6.30
C GLU A 107 2.15 0.01 5.69
N TRP A 108 2.14 1.10 6.44
CA TRP A 108 1.41 2.30 6.09
C TRP A 108 2.09 3.58 6.58
N GLU A 109 1.69 4.70 6.01
CA GLU A 109 2.10 6.04 6.43
C GLU A 109 0.98 7.04 6.14
N ILE A 110 0.80 8.04 7.03
CA ILE A 110 -0.04 9.19 6.76
C ILE A 110 0.86 10.39 6.47
N VAL A 111 0.70 10.99 5.31
CA VAL A 111 1.42 12.20 4.89
C VAL A 111 0.40 13.24 4.45
N ASN A 112 0.44 14.42 5.04
CA ASN A 112 -0.48 15.53 4.73
C ASN A 112 -1.97 15.09 4.77
N GLY A 113 -2.35 14.28 5.76
CA GLY A 113 -3.71 13.78 5.92
C GLY A 113 -4.14 12.71 4.94
N LYS A 114 -3.25 12.18 4.10
CA LYS A 114 -3.52 11.11 3.13
C LYS A 114 -2.91 9.80 3.60
N LEU A 115 -3.64 8.70 3.48
CA LEU A 115 -3.21 7.35 3.85
C LEU A 115 -2.52 6.65 2.69
N TYR A 116 -1.26 6.28 2.87
CA TYR A 116 -0.46 5.51 1.93
C TYR A 116 -0.21 4.10 2.48
N ILE A 117 -0.42 3.07 1.66
CA ILE A 117 -0.21 1.67 2.03
C ILE A 117 0.91 1.09 1.18
N PHE A 118 1.72 0.22 1.77
CA PHE A 118 2.87 -0.38 1.08
C PHE A 118 2.74 -1.90 0.98
N GLY A 119 3.45 -2.49 0.04
CA GLY A 119 3.44 -3.94 -0.14
C GLY A 119 4.25 -4.69 0.92
N ASP A 120 5.26 -4.03 1.47
CA ASP A 120 6.16 -4.53 2.49
C ASP A 120 7.07 -3.41 3.01
N ILE A 121 7.87 -3.74 4.03
CA ILE A 121 8.84 -2.81 4.63
C ILE A 121 9.89 -2.32 3.63
N LEU A 122 10.28 -3.12 2.63
CA LEU A 122 11.27 -2.68 1.64
C LEU A 122 10.69 -1.60 0.72
N GLY A 123 9.44 -1.78 0.29
CA GLY A 123 8.70 -0.78 -0.47
C GLY A 123 8.49 0.50 0.36
N HIS A 124 8.21 0.36 1.63
CA HIS A 124 8.04 1.49 2.54
C HIS A 124 9.35 2.28 2.74
N GLU A 125 10.48 1.59 2.96
CA GLU A 125 11.78 2.25 3.05
C GLU A 125 12.20 2.92 1.72
N ALA A 126 11.93 2.28 0.59
CA ALA A 126 12.17 2.88 -0.73
C ALA A 126 11.36 4.18 -0.92
N TRP A 127 10.11 4.19 -0.47
CA TRP A 127 9.25 5.38 -0.48
C TRP A 127 9.84 6.53 0.33
N ARG A 128 10.37 6.24 1.51
CA ARG A 128 10.95 7.23 2.43
C ARG A 128 12.27 7.84 1.96
N LEU A 129 12.95 7.21 1.01
CA LEU A 129 14.18 7.76 0.45
C LEU A 129 13.95 9.11 -0.22
N ASP A 130 12.84 9.26 -0.92
CA ASP A 130 12.45 10.52 -1.57
C ASP A 130 10.92 10.59 -1.63
N ARG A 131 10.32 10.86 -0.47
CA ARG A 131 8.87 10.80 -0.29
C ARG A 131 8.12 11.72 -1.24
N ASP A 132 8.56 12.97 -1.34
CA ASP A 132 7.86 13.99 -2.12
C ASP A 132 7.93 13.70 -3.62
N ALA A 133 9.09 13.27 -4.11
CA ALA A 133 9.23 12.82 -5.48
C ALA A 133 8.38 11.56 -5.75
N ASN A 134 8.36 10.59 -4.82
CA ASN A 134 7.56 9.38 -4.96
C ASN A 134 6.05 9.69 -4.96
N ILE A 135 5.58 10.64 -4.15
CA ILE A 135 4.18 11.11 -4.19
C ILE A 135 3.88 11.70 -5.56
N SER A 136 4.70 12.63 -6.04
CA SER A 136 4.52 13.27 -7.34
C SER A 136 4.52 12.27 -8.49
N HIS A 137 5.44 11.31 -8.49
CA HIS A 137 5.51 10.25 -9.49
C HIS A 137 4.28 9.33 -9.44
N ALA A 138 3.83 8.97 -8.25
CA ALA A 138 2.66 8.12 -8.08
C ALA A 138 1.38 8.83 -8.55
N GLU A 139 1.18 10.09 -8.21
CA GLU A 139 0.04 10.89 -8.65
C GLU A 139 0.02 11.05 -10.18
N ALA A 140 1.15 11.34 -10.79
CA ALA A 140 1.30 11.45 -12.25
C ALA A 140 0.99 10.13 -12.97
N SER A 141 1.46 9.00 -12.41
CA SER A 141 1.31 7.67 -13.02
C SER A 141 -0.07 7.05 -12.78
N TRP A 142 -0.74 7.40 -11.69
CA TRP A 142 -1.97 6.74 -11.27
C TRP A 142 -3.13 6.97 -12.24
N SER A 143 -3.24 8.14 -12.82
CA SER A 143 -4.30 8.47 -13.78
C SER A 143 -4.35 7.49 -14.96
N GLU A 144 -3.19 7.02 -15.42
CA GLU A 144 -3.05 6.04 -16.49
C GLU A 144 -3.12 4.59 -16.01
N ALA A 145 -2.68 4.33 -14.76
CA ALA A 145 -2.54 2.99 -14.23
C ALA A 145 -3.84 2.43 -13.61
N ARG A 146 -4.71 3.30 -13.07
CA ARG A 146 -5.84 2.91 -12.22
C ARG A 146 -6.79 1.90 -12.88
N ASP A 147 -7.10 2.07 -14.14
CA ASP A 147 -8.10 1.27 -14.86
C ASP A 147 -7.48 0.18 -15.75
N VAL A 148 -6.16 0.03 -15.72
CA VAL A 148 -5.43 -0.97 -16.50
C VAL A 148 -5.24 -2.25 -15.70
N GLY A 149 -5.45 -3.41 -16.33
CA GLY A 149 -5.25 -4.72 -15.70
C GLY A 149 -3.80 -4.98 -15.31
N TRP A 150 -3.58 -5.65 -14.18
CA TRP A 150 -2.24 -5.90 -13.64
C TRP A 150 -1.30 -6.66 -14.59
N ARG A 151 -1.84 -7.55 -15.45
CA ARG A 151 -1.04 -8.30 -16.45
C ARG A 151 -0.41 -7.37 -17.47
N TRP A 152 -1.18 -6.38 -17.94
CA TRP A 152 -0.68 -5.36 -18.86
C TRP A 152 0.35 -4.47 -18.18
N GLN A 153 0.12 -4.10 -16.94
CA GLN A 153 1.07 -3.34 -16.13
C GLN A 153 2.40 -4.08 -15.97
N SER A 154 2.34 -5.39 -15.69
CA SER A 154 3.54 -6.22 -15.55
C SER A 154 4.34 -6.33 -16.86
N LEU A 155 3.64 -6.51 -17.98
CA LEU A 155 4.29 -6.55 -19.30
C LEU A 155 4.92 -5.20 -19.64
N LYS A 156 4.20 -4.10 -19.41
CA LYS A 156 4.70 -2.73 -19.60
C LYS A 156 5.95 -2.46 -18.76
N ARG A 157 5.99 -2.96 -17.52
CA ARG A 157 7.14 -2.86 -16.61
C ARG A 157 8.39 -3.55 -17.16
N VAL A 158 8.23 -4.72 -17.73
CA VAL A 158 9.36 -5.48 -18.31
C VAL A 158 9.90 -4.76 -19.53
N SER A 159 9.01 -4.22 -20.37
CA SER A 159 9.37 -3.63 -21.67
C SER A 159 9.69 -2.13 -21.60
N PHE A 160 8.96 -1.39 -20.78
CA PHE A 160 9.06 0.07 -20.70
C PHE A 160 9.10 0.53 -19.23
N ARG A 161 10.29 0.70 -18.71
CA ARG A 161 10.49 1.28 -17.37
C ARG A 161 10.24 2.79 -17.42
N VAL A 162 9.60 3.32 -16.37
CA VAL A 162 9.55 4.78 -16.20
C VAL A 162 10.96 5.36 -16.03
N PRO A 163 11.22 6.60 -16.45
CA PRO A 163 12.57 7.18 -16.42
C PRO A 163 13.21 7.21 -15.03
N TRP A 164 12.41 7.35 -13.98
CA TRP A 164 12.84 7.39 -12.56
C TRP A 164 12.86 6.02 -11.87
N TYR A 165 12.64 4.94 -12.61
CA TYR A 165 12.67 3.60 -12.04
C TYR A 165 14.04 3.28 -11.44
N LYS A 166 14.02 2.80 -10.20
CA LYS A 166 15.21 2.35 -9.46
C LYS A 166 15.17 0.85 -9.26
N THR A 167 16.30 0.20 -9.47
CA THR A 167 16.44 -1.22 -9.13
C THR A 167 16.56 -1.39 -7.60
N GLY A 168 16.34 -2.61 -7.10
CA GLY A 168 16.56 -2.90 -5.67
C GLY A 168 18.01 -2.63 -5.22
N ALA A 169 18.99 -2.76 -6.13
CA ALA A 169 20.38 -2.44 -5.85
C ALA A 169 20.61 -0.92 -5.71
N ASP A 170 19.95 -0.13 -6.57
CA ASP A 170 20.02 1.33 -6.49
C ASP A 170 19.40 1.84 -5.19
N ILE A 171 18.22 1.32 -4.83
CA ILE A 171 17.51 1.67 -3.60
C ILE A 171 18.37 1.35 -2.37
N ARG A 172 19.02 0.17 -2.31
CA ARG A 172 19.92 -0.19 -1.20
C ARG A 172 21.12 0.74 -1.10
N ARG A 173 21.72 1.14 -2.22
CA ARG A 173 22.83 2.11 -2.22
C ARG A 173 22.41 3.46 -1.70
N GLU A 174 21.26 3.96 -2.15
CA GLU A 174 20.72 5.24 -1.69
C GLU A 174 20.37 5.19 -0.20
N PHE A 175 19.78 4.08 0.25
CA PHE A 175 19.48 3.87 1.67
C PHE A 175 20.75 3.89 2.51
N ALA A 176 21.77 3.14 2.11
CA ALA A 176 23.04 3.10 2.83
C ALA A 176 23.74 4.48 2.86
N ALA A 177 23.65 5.25 1.80
CA ALA A 177 24.19 6.60 1.73
C ALA A 177 23.40 7.58 2.62
N LYS A 178 22.07 7.50 2.60
CA LYS A 178 21.19 8.38 3.39
C LYS A 178 21.18 8.03 4.88
N TYR A 179 21.27 6.75 5.21
CA TYR A 179 21.17 6.24 6.57
C TYR A 179 22.36 5.33 6.93
N PRO A 180 23.58 5.85 7.07
CA PRO A 180 24.80 5.03 7.23
C PRO A 180 24.81 4.20 8.51
N ARG A 181 24.02 4.57 9.53
CA ARG A 181 23.90 3.83 10.80
C ARG A 181 22.73 2.84 10.82
N ARG A 182 21.86 2.86 9.83
CA ARG A 182 20.72 1.95 9.76
C ARG A 182 21.03 0.77 8.87
N LYS A 183 20.64 -0.42 9.33
CA LYS A 183 20.72 -1.63 8.52
C LYS A 183 19.51 -1.70 7.59
N TRP A 184 19.73 -2.11 6.34
CA TRP A 184 18.63 -2.43 5.43
C TRP A 184 17.76 -3.52 6.05
N PRO A 185 16.43 -3.41 6.03
CA PRO A 185 15.56 -4.40 6.63
C PRO A 185 15.77 -5.79 6.04
N ASP A 186 15.94 -6.79 6.89
CA ASP A 186 15.90 -8.19 6.49
C ASP A 186 14.44 -8.56 6.24
N TYR A 187 14.17 -9.08 5.05
CA TYR A 187 12.84 -9.44 4.63
C TYR A 187 12.84 -10.77 3.88
N ASP A 188 12.10 -11.73 4.41
CA ASP A 188 11.95 -13.05 3.79
C ASP A 188 10.91 -13.00 2.67
N VAL A 189 11.41 -12.90 1.44
CA VAL A 189 10.58 -12.92 0.23
C VAL A 189 9.87 -14.26 0.06
N GLY A 190 10.47 -15.37 0.53
CA GLY A 190 9.88 -16.71 0.45
C GLY A 190 8.60 -16.80 1.27
N SER A 191 8.64 -16.39 2.53
CA SER A 191 7.47 -16.29 3.41
C SER A 191 6.39 -15.40 2.80
N LYS A 192 6.77 -14.27 2.20
CA LYS A 192 5.80 -13.38 1.55
C LYS A 192 5.07 -14.06 0.40
N ILE A 193 5.78 -14.74 -0.48
CA ILE A 193 5.19 -15.44 -1.62
C ILE A 193 4.24 -16.53 -1.12
N GLN A 194 4.68 -17.35 -0.16
CA GLN A 194 3.87 -18.40 0.43
C GLN A 194 2.59 -17.82 1.05
N ASN A 195 2.71 -16.74 1.81
CA ASN A 195 1.59 -16.11 2.49
C ASN A 195 0.69 -15.31 1.56
N TYR A 196 1.22 -14.77 0.46
CA TYR A 196 0.39 -14.16 -0.60
C TYR A 196 -0.59 -15.16 -1.20
N PHE A 197 -0.21 -16.41 -1.35
CA PHE A 197 -1.07 -17.49 -1.83
C PHE A 197 -1.90 -18.16 -0.72
N SER A 198 -1.62 -17.87 0.55
CA SER A 198 -2.43 -18.32 1.68
C SER A 198 -3.87 -17.77 1.57
N LYS A 199 -4.84 -18.61 1.89
CA LYS A 199 -6.25 -18.18 1.98
C LYS A 199 -6.57 -17.43 3.27
N ASP A 200 -5.62 -17.36 4.20
CA ASP A 200 -5.81 -16.77 5.50
C ASP A 200 -5.34 -15.30 5.55
N PRO A 201 -6.28 -14.35 5.60
CA PRO A 201 -5.94 -12.92 5.66
C PRO A 201 -5.36 -12.49 7.02
N GLY A 202 -5.43 -13.36 8.04
CA GLY A 202 -4.96 -13.07 9.40
C GLY A 202 -3.58 -13.63 9.75
N TRP A 203 -2.86 -14.24 8.79
CA TRP A 203 -1.61 -14.94 9.08
C TRP A 203 -0.55 -14.05 9.75
N ARG A 204 -0.41 -12.79 9.32
CA ARG A 204 0.58 -11.86 9.90
C ARG A 204 0.30 -11.56 11.36
N ALA A 205 -0.96 -11.36 11.72
CA ALA A 205 -1.33 -11.11 13.11
C ALA A 205 -1.00 -12.32 14.02
N ARG A 206 -1.09 -13.55 13.48
CA ARG A 206 -0.76 -14.77 14.24
C ARG A 206 0.73 -15.03 14.37
N GLU A 207 1.53 -14.65 13.39
CA GLU A 207 2.99 -14.83 13.43
C GLU A 207 3.74 -13.72 14.18
N GLY A 208 3.06 -12.90 14.96
CA GLY A 208 3.66 -11.77 15.65
C GLY A 208 4.00 -10.59 14.72
N HIS A 209 3.60 -10.69 13.46
CA HIS A 209 3.56 -9.56 12.52
C HIS A 209 2.25 -8.76 12.69
N GLY A 210 1.65 -8.82 13.90
CA GLY A 210 0.58 -7.93 14.31
C GLY A 210 0.97 -6.48 14.08
N PRO A 211 0.09 -5.51 14.35
CA PRO A 211 0.41 -4.11 14.15
C PRO A 211 1.78 -3.87 14.75
N GLN A 212 2.78 -3.77 13.88
CA GLN A 212 4.09 -3.28 14.31
C GLN A 212 3.71 -2.00 15.04
N PRO A 213 4.06 -1.84 16.32
CA PRO A 213 3.95 -0.54 16.91
C PRO A 213 4.54 0.36 15.86
N VAL A 214 3.87 1.44 15.50
CA VAL A 214 4.47 2.46 14.67
C VAL A 214 5.79 2.68 15.36
N VAL A 215 6.83 1.99 14.87
CA VAL A 215 8.17 2.20 15.39
C VAL A 215 8.34 3.63 15.01
N GLY A 216 8.12 4.44 16.03
CA GLY A 216 8.15 5.85 15.85
C GLY A 216 9.42 6.09 15.11
N PHE A 217 9.29 6.48 13.86
CA PHE A 217 10.39 6.96 13.08
C PHE A 217 10.83 8.28 13.68
N VAL A 218 11.26 8.16 14.90
CA VAL A 218 12.03 9.14 15.63
C VAL A 218 13.19 8.38 16.22
N GLY A 219 13.94 7.70 15.39
CA GLY A 219 15.35 7.64 15.61
C GLY A 219 15.84 9.07 15.40
N GLU A 220 16.63 9.58 16.30
CA GLU A 220 17.23 10.93 16.23
C GLU A 220 17.87 11.25 14.87
N ASP A 221 18.09 10.25 14.04
CA ASP A 221 18.69 10.32 12.70
C ASP A 221 17.67 10.55 11.54
N ALA A 222 16.37 10.60 11.81
CA ALA A 222 15.34 10.71 10.76
C ALA A 222 14.67 12.09 10.69
N CYS A 223 14.99 12.99 11.61
CA CYS A 223 14.46 14.34 11.60
C CYS A 223 15.57 15.32 11.20
N PRO A 224 15.36 16.19 10.19
CA PRO A 224 16.25 17.31 9.98
C PRO A 224 16.23 18.20 11.23
N PRO A 225 17.29 18.98 11.52
CA PRO A 225 17.48 19.73 12.76
C PRO A 225 16.40 20.75 13.13
N ALA A 226 15.37 20.89 12.33
CA ALA A 226 14.25 21.81 12.52
C ALA A 226 12.95 21.16 13.03
N CYS A 227 12.91 19.86 13.31
CA CYS A 227 11.73 19.23 13.90
C CYS A 227 11.62 19.58 15.39
N PRO A 228 10.52 20.18 15.87
CA PRO A 228 10.34 20.46 17.30
C PRO A 228 10.26 19.11 18.06
N ARG A 229 11.11 18.97 19.08
CA ARG A 229 11.07 17.84 20.01
C ARG A 229 9.76 17.95 20.79
N THR A 230 8.82 17.06 20.55
CA THR A 230 7.67 16.89 21.44
C THR A 230 8.17 16.21 22.72
N SER A 231 8.27 17.02 23.76
CA SER A 231 8.62 16.57 25.10
C SER A 231 7.54 15.65 25.67
N SER A 232 8.01 14.54 26.25
CA SER A 232 7.40 13.74 27.33
C SER A 232 5.99 13.21 27.16
N SER A 233 5.90 11.92 27.00
CA SER A 233 4.75 11.10 27.35
C SER A 233 4.57 11.04 28.87
N PRO A 234 3.39 11.33 29.41
CA PRO A 234 3.05 11.06 30.80
C PRO A 234 2.11 9.85 30.89
N PHE A 235 2.61 8.64 30.66
CA PHE A 235 1.90 7.44 31.11
C PHE A 235 2.84 6.57 31.93
N SER A 236 2.88 6.87 33.23
CA SER A 236 3.32 5.96 34.26
C SER A 236 2.12 5.09 34.63
N VAL A 237 2.23 3.80 34.36
CA VAL A 237 1.29 2.79 34.87
C VAL A 237 1.74 2.44 36.29
N LYS A 238 0.85 2.65 37.24
CA LYS A 238 0.86 1.95 38.51
C LYS A 238 0.09 0.65 38.36
#